data_9a05349bb61283402eee458b8c1868b7
#
_entry.id   9a05349bb61283402eee458b8c1868b7
#
_cell.length_a   1.000
_cell.length_b   1.000
_cell.length_c   1.000
_cell.angle_alpha   90.00
_cell.angle_beta   90.00
_cell.angle_gamma   90.00
#
_symmetry.space_group_name_H-M   'P 1'
#
loop_
_entity.id
_entity.type
_entity.pdbx_description
1 polymer ?
#
loop_
_entity_poly.entity_id
_entity_poly.type
_entity_poly.pdbx_seq_one_letter_code
_entity_poly.pdbx_strand_id
1 'polypeptide(L)'
;APRHFREALGQMANFLGILQSEWAGAQAFSSFDTYLAPYVFKDKLPYNEVKKAIRSFVYNLNVPARWGQSPFTNITIDWTVPDDLKDQTPTSMQLHLFKNVLDSELEEEAKHRGAKSLEEMTYKHFQTEMNLINKAYYEIMTEGDLTGQPFTFPIPTVNITEDFDWYGENTDILFENTAKVGSSYFQNFIGSQFKRDENGNLVENPEAYKPGHVRSMCCRLQLDLRELLKRGGGLFGSADMTGSIGVVTINMARLGFLYKGDKEALYKRLDELMEIAKSTLEKKRVFIQDMYDRGLFPYTKRYLPGFRNHFSTIGVNGMNEMIRNFTSDSYDIADKRGEEIAIELLEHIREKMMEFQE
;
A
#
# COMPACT_ATOMS: atom_id res chain seq x y z
N ALA A 1 10.58 -19.12 10.49
CA ALA A 1 9.25 -18.50 10.66
C ALA A 1 9.12 -17.97 12.08
N PRO A 2 8.58 -16.77 12.27
CA PRO A 2 8.33 -16.26 13.60
C PRO A 2 7.25 -17.11 14.26
N ARG A 3 7.42 -17.35 15.56
CA ARG A 3 6.44 -18.09 16.36
C ARG A 3 5.65 -17.19 17.30
N HIS A 4 6.17 -16.01 17.61
CA HIS A 4 5.64 -15.06 18.55
C HIS A 4 5.49 -13.68 17.96
N PHE A 5 4.57 -12.88 18.51
CA PHE A 5 4.27 -11.53 18.03
C PHE A 5 5.51 -10.62 17.97
N ARG A 6 6.32 -10.62 19.04
CA ARG A 6 7.56 -9.81 19.09
C ARG A 6 8.61 -10.28 18.08
N GLU A 7 8.68 -11.58 17.82
CA GLU A 7 9.58 -12.14 16.82
C GLU A 7 9.15 -11.71 15.40
N ALA A 8 7.85 -11.73 15.12
CA ALA A 8 7.32 -11.27 13.84
C ALA A 8 7.69 -9.81 13.59
N LEU A 9 7.44 -8.91 14.53
CA LEU A 9 7.80 -7.50 14.45
C LEU A 9 9.33 -7.30 14.31
N GLY A 10 10.13 -8.07 15.08
CA GLY A 10 11.58 -8.02 14.99
C GLY A 10 12.11 -8.46 13.62
N GLN A 11 11.53 -9.51 13.03
CA GLN A 11 11.87 -9.96 11.68
C GLN A 11 11.46 -8.93 10.60
N MET A 12 10.31 -8.28 10.75
CA MET A 12 9.88 -7.21 9.86
C MET A 12 10.85 -6.03 9.90
N ALA A 13 11.23 -5.56 11.08
CA ALA A 13 12.20 -4.46 11.23
C ALA A 13 13.57 -4.83 10.61
N ASN A 14 14.04 -6.05 10.85
CA ASN A 14 15.29 -6.53 10.30
C ASN A 14 15.24 -6.68 8.75
N PHE A 15 14.13 -7.19 8.23
CA PHE A 15 13.87 -7.28 6.79
C PHE A 15 13.98 -5.91 6.11
N LEU A 16 13.32 -4.89 6.66
CA LEU A 16 13.37 -3.53 6.15
C LEU A 16 14.79 -2.95 6.18
N GLY A 17 15.50 -3.13 7.32
CA GLY A 17 16.88 -2.67 7.48
C GLY A 17 17.85 -3.29 6.48
N ILE A 18 17.64 -4.55 6.11
CA ILE A 18 18.47 -5.25 5.13
C ILE A 18 18.13 -4.83 3.70
N LEU A 19 16.83 -4.85 3.35
CA LEU A 19 16.39 -4.58 1.97
C LEU A 19 16.61 -3.14 1.51
N GLN A 20 16.62 -2.17 2.40
CA GLN A 20 16.98 -0.80 2.02
C GLN A 20 18.40 -0.67 1.44
N SER A 21 19.23 -1.72 1.59
CA SER A 21 20.54 -1.80 0.95
C SER A 21 20.48 -2.08 -0.54
N GLU A 22 19.41 -2.68 -1.02
CA GLU A 22 19.23 -3.08 -2.42
C GLU A 22 18.10 -2.28 -3.10
N TRP A 23 17.16 -1.73 -2.33
CA TRP A 23 16.02 -0.97 -2.82
C TRP A 23 16.16 0.51 -2.47
N ALA A 24 16.06 1.36 -3.46
CA ALA A 24 16.17 2.81 -3.29
C ALA A 24 14.91 3.47 -2.72
N GLY A 25 13.77 2.79 -2.84
CA GLY A 25 12.48 3.29 -2.41
C GLY A 25 11.98 2.63 -1.13
N ALA A 26 10.72 2.89 -0.83
CA ALA A 26 10.06 2.35 0.33
C ALA A 26 9.68 0.88 0.18
N GLN A 27 9.56 0.23 1.30
CA GLN A 27 8.95 -1.09 1.42
C GLN A 27 7.59 -0.96 2.14
N ALA A 28 6.65 -1.83 1.78
CA ALA A 28 5.31 -1.81 2.35
C ALA A 28 4.92 -3.20 2.86
N PHE A 29 4.27 -3.22 4.02
CA PHE A 29 3.57 -4.38 4.55
C PHE A 29 2.06 -4.17 4.40
N SER A 30 1.42 -5.02 3.62
CA SER A 30 -0.04 -5.02 3.49
C SER A 30 -0.68 -5.75 4.66
N SER A 31 -1.92 -5.35 5.02
CA SER A 31 -2.75 -6.05 6.03
C SER A 31 -2.00 -6.27 7.35
N PHE A 32 -1.30 -5.25 7.82
CA PHE A 32 -0.41 -5.32 8.98
C PHE A 32 -1.14 -5.80 10.23
N ASP A 33 -2.30 -5.24 10.52
CA ASP A 33 -3.14 -5.61 11.65
C ASP A 33 -3.73 -7.01 11.48
N THR A 34 -4.26 -7.34 10.30
CA THR A 34 -4.87 -8.64 10.01
C THR A 34 -3.86 -9.79 10.14
N TYR A 35 -2.68 -9.66 9.52
CA TYR A 35 -1.68 -10.74 9.56
C TYR A 35 -1.01 -10.90 10.94
N LEU A 36 -0.96 -9.86 11.74
CA LEU A 36 -0.33 -9.92 13.06
C LEU A 36 -1.28 -10.31 14.20
N ALA A 37 -2.60 -10.12 14.02
CA ALA A 37 -3.59 -10.43 15.04
C ALA A 37 -3.57 -11.87 15.56
N PRO A 38 -3.40 -12.92 14.72
CA PRO A 38 -3.31 -14.29 15.19
C PRO A 38 -2.14 -14.55 16.15
N TYR A 39 -1.02 -13.81 16.03
CA TYR A 39 0.09 -13.93 16.96
C TYR A 39 -0.24 -13.36 18.33
N VAL A 40 -0.97 -12.23 18.38
CA VAL A 40 -1.44 -11.62 19.64
C VAL A 40 -2.35 -12.58 20.38
N PHE A 41 -3.30 -13.21 19.68
CA PHE A 41 -4.18 -14.23 20.21
C PHE A 41 -3.39 -15.43 20.73
N LYS A 42 -2.53 -16.01 19.90
CA LYS A 42 -1.73 -17.20 20.24
C LYS A 42 -0.85 -17.00 21.47
N ASP A 43 -0.25 -15.82 21.58
CA ASP A 43 0.62 -15.47 22.69
C ASP A 43 -0.16 -14.97 23.92
N LYS A 44 -1.51 -14.91 23.87
CA LYS A 44 -2.42 -14.40 24.92
C LYS A 44 -1.97 -13.04 25.46
N LEU A 45 -1.57 -12.14 24.56
CA LEU A 45 -0.97 -10.87 24.97
C LEU A 45 -2.01 -9.88 25.50
N PRO A 46 -1.82 -9.37 26.73
CA PRO A 46 -2.61 -8.25 27.21
C PRO A 46 -2.20 -6.97 26.47
N TYR A 47 -3.09 -5.98 26.42
CA TYR A 47 -2.89 -4.71 25.71
C TYR A 47 -1.52 -4.07 25.97
N ASN A 48 -1.09 -4.00 27.23
CA ASN A 48 0.19 -3.37 27.57
C ASN A 48 1.39 -4.05 26.92
N GLU A 49 1.37 -5.37 26.73
CA GLU A 49 2.45 -6.11 26.05
C GLU A 49 2.39 -5.90 24.53
N VAL A 50 1.18 -5.83 23.96
CA VAL A 50 1.00 -5.44 22.55
C VAL A 50 1.57 -4.03 22.33
N LYS A 51 1.19 -3.06 23.18
CA LYS A 51 1.67 -1.67 23.09
C LYS A 51 3.19 -1.57 23.21
N LYS A 52 3.81 -2.31 24.13
CA LYS A 52 5.28 -2.37 24.27
C LYS A 52 5.96 -2.93 23.02
N ALA A 53 5.40 -3.98 22.42
CA ALA A 53 5.97 -4.61 21.23
C ALA A 53 5.86 -3.67 20.00
N ILE A 54 4.70 -3.06 19.79
CA ILE A 54 4.49 -2.07 18.72
C ILE A 54 5.38 -0.84 18.92
N ARG A 55 5.52 -0.34 20.16
CA ARG A 55 6.43 0.76 20.48
C ARG A 55 7.86 0.44 20.08
N SER A 56 8.35 -0.75 20.45
CA SER A 56 9.69 -1.19 20.06
C SER A 56 9.86 -1.25 18.54
N PHE A 57 8.85 -1.74 17.83
CA PHE A 57 8.85 -1.78 16.37
C PHE A 57 8.93 -0.38 15.75
N VAL A 58 8.08 0.55 16.19
CA VAL A 58 8.07 1.94 15.71
C VAL A 58 9.41 2.62 15.98
N TYR A 59 9.98 2.48 17.18
CA TYR A 59 11.30 3.03 17.48
C TYR A 59 12.39 2.46 16.55
N ASN A 60 12.39 1.14 16.30
CA ASN A 60 13.37 0.51 15.42
C ASN A 60 13.28 1.03 13.98
N LEU A 61 12.10 1.45 13.52
CA LEU A 61 11.93 2.03 12.19
C LEU A 61 12.33 3.51 12.10
N ASN A 62 12.45 4.20 13.24
CA ASN A 62 12.82 5.61 13.28
C ASN A 62 14.30 5.83 13.69
N VAL A 63 15.00 4.77 14.08
CA VAL A 63 16.46 4.82 14.28
C VAL A 63 17.15 4.77 12.93
N PRO A 64 18.04 5.72 12.62
CA PRO A 64 18.84 5.69 11.39
C PRO A 64 19.67 4.41 11.32
N ALA A 65 19.34 3.53 10.38
CA ALA A 65 20.02 2.24 10.27
C ALA A 65 21.23 2.33 9.33
N ARG A 66 21.07 2.87 8.11
CA ARG A 66 22.09 2.91 7.11
C ARG A 66 22.38 4.36 6.69
N TRP A 67 23.65 4.76 6.77
CA TRP A 67 24.07 6.09 6.33
C TRP A 67 23.24 7.27 6.89
N GLY A 68 22.68 7.09 8.07
CA GLY A 68 21.81 8.07 8.69
C GLY A 68 20.38 8.10 8.14
N GLN A 69 19.96 7.10 7.37
CA GLN A 69 18.58 6.97 6.87
C GLN A 69 17.79 5.94 7.65
N SER A 70 16.58 6.32 8.05
CA SER A 70 15.59 5.37 8.57
C SER A 70 14.97 4.56 7.43
N PRO A 71 14.55 3.30 7.66
CA PRO A 71 13.86 2.50 6.66
C PRO A 71 12.55 3.16 6.23
N PHE A 72 12.45 3.57 4.99
CA PHE A 72 11.23 4.16 4.46
C PHE A 72 10.13 3.09 4.36
N THR A 73 9.19 3.14 5.27
CA THR A 73 8.23 2.04 5.48
C THR A 73 6.80 2.54 5.43
N ASN A 74 5.95 1.80 4.72
CA ASN A 74 4.50 1.93 4.75
C ASN A 74 3.87 0.67 5.33
N ILE A 75 2.77 0.82 6.04
CA ILE A 75 1.90 -0.28 6.46
C ILE A 75 0.48 -0.02 5.98
N THR A 76 -0.21 -1.06 5.53
CA THR A 76 -1.65 -0.98 5.31
C THR A 76 -2.37 -1.58 6.51
N ILE A 77 -3.32 -0.83 7.03
CA ILE A 77 -4.20 -1.20 8.13
C ILE A 77 -5.58 -1.47 7.53
N ASP A 78 -6.05 -2.71 7.66
CA ASP A 78 -7.34 -3.11 7.10
C ASP A 78 -8.51 -2.59 7.92
N TRP A 79 -8.33 -2.38 9.23
CA TRP A 79 -9.32 -1.96 10.22
C TRP A 79 -10.38 -3.02 10.53
N THR A 80 -10.99 -3.55 9.49
CA THR A 80 -11.87 -4.72 9.52
C THR A 80 -11.26 -5.84 8.67
N VAL A 81 -11.53 -7.09 9.03
CA VAL A 81 -10.93 -8.23 8.31
C VAL A 81 -11.43 -8.24 6.86
N PRO A 82 -10.56 -8.11 5.86
CA PRO A 82 -10.98 -8.04 4.46
C PRO A 82 -11.56 -9.36 3.95
N ASP A 83 -12.51 -9.25 3.01
CA ASP A 83 -13.25 -10.38 2.45
C ASP A 83 -12.37 -11.49 1.87
N ASP A 84 -11.25 -11.12 1.26
CA ASP A 84 -10.30 -12.06 0.64
C ASP A 84 -9.47 -12.83 1.67
N LEU A 85 -9.36 -12.34 2.92
CA LEU A 85 -8.62 -12.99 3.99
C LEU A 85 -9.52 -13.68 5.03
N LYS A 86 -10.77 -13.25 5.21
CA LYS A 86 -11.62 -13.65 6.32
C LYS A 86 -11.76 -15.15 6.53
N ASP A 87 -11.79 -15.93 5.44
CA ASP A 87 -11.94 -17.37 5.48
C ASP A 87 -10.61 -18.14 5.27
N GLN A 88 -9.49 -17.43 5.21
CA GLN A 88 -8.15 -18.04 5.15
C GLN A 88 -7.64 -18.35 6.55
N THR A 89 -6.93 -19.46 6.68
CA THR A 89 -6.26 -19.84 7.93
C THR A 89 -4.95 -19.08 8.10
N PRO A 90 -4.62 -18.62 9.33
CA PRO A 90 -3.36 -17.94 9.59
C PRO A 90 -2.15 -18.83 9.31
N THR A 91 -1.23 -18.34 8.52
CA THR A 91 0.00 -19.04 8.17
C THR A 91 1.22 -18.18 8.43
N SER A 92 2.33 -18.82 8.76
CA SER A 92 3.64 -18.20 8.83
C SER A 92 4.61 -18.98 7.95
N MET A 93 5.15 -18.35 6.91
CA MET A 93 5.99 -19.01 5.89
C MET A 93 5.37 -20.31 5.34
N GLN A 94 4.10 -20.23 4.95
CA GLN A 94 3.30 -21.36 4.42
C GLN A 94 3.00 -22.47 5.45
N LEU A 95 3.37 -22.28 6.71
CA LEU A 95 3.04 -23.21 7.80
C LEU A 95 1.84 -22.66 8.56
N HIS A 96 0.91 -23.55 8.89
CA HIS A 96 -0.24 -23.21 9.73
C HIS A 96 0.23 -22.71 11.09
N LEU A 97 -0.19 -21.52 11.53
CA LEU A 97 0.31 -20.88 12.75
C LEU A 97 -0.03 -21.67 14.01
N PHE A 98 -1.19 -22.33 14.03
CA PHE A 98 -1.70 -23.10 15.17
C PHE A 98 -1.43 -24.59 15.06
N LYS A 99 -0.72 -25.05 14.04
CA LYS A 99 -0.40 -26.48 13.90
C LYS A 99 0.41 -26.98 15.10
N ASN A 100 -0.07 -28.04 15.70
CA ASN A 100 0.54 -28.68 16.88
C ASN A 100 0.59 -27.77 18.12
N VAL A 101 -0.24 -26.74 18.22
CA VAL A 101 -0.42 -25.95 19.43
C VAL A 101 -1.37 -26.71 20.34
N LEU A 102 -0.85 -27.20 21.49
CA LEU A 102 -1.61 -27.91 22.51
C LEU A 102 -1.86 -26.94 23.65
N ASP A 103 -2.95 -26.19 23.59
CA ASP A 103 -3.36 -25.24 24.64
C ASP A 103 -4.89 -25.29 24.77
N SER A 104 -5.35 -25.82 25.89
CA SER A 104 -6.78 -26.02 26.14
C SER A 104 -7.57 -24.70 26.26
N GLU A 105 -6.94 -23.65 26.77
CA GLU A 105 -7.60 -22.33 26.89
C GLU A 105 -7.79 -21.70 25.51
N LEU A 106 -6.78 -21.79 24.64
CA LEU A 106 -6.90 -21.30 23.27
C LEU A 106 -7.94 -22.13 22.48
N GLU A 107 -8.00 -23.43 22.71
CA GLU A 107 -8.99 -24.31 22.07
C GLU A 107 -10.42 -23.97 22.52
N GLU A 108 -10.64 -23.67 23.80
CA GLU A 108 -11.93 -23.22 24.31
C GLU A 108 -12.31 -21.86 23.76
N GLU A 109 -11.39 -20.92 23.73
CA GLU A 109 -11.61 -19.59 23.17
C GLU A 109 -11.91 -19.65 21.66
N ALA A 110 -11.24 -20.53 20.90
CA ALA A 110 -11.54 -20.74 19.49
C ALA A 110 -12.98 -21.20 19.28
N LYS A 111 -13.45 -22.13 20.08
CA LYS A 111 -14.85 -22.60 20.05
C LYS A 111 -15.83 -21.50 20.44
N HIS A 112 -15.51 -20.70 21.46
CA HIS A 112 -16.33 -19.57 21.88
C HIS A 112 -16.48 -18.54 20.75
N ARG A 113 -15.44 -18.35 19.90
CA ARG A 113 -15.45 -17.48 18.73
C ARG A 113 -16.10 -18.13 17.50
N GLY A 114 -16.63 -19.33 17.60
CA GLY A 114 -17.38 -20.03 16.56
C GLY A 114 -16.53 -20.90 15.62
N ALA A 115 -15.25 -21.10 15.91
CA ALA A 115 -14.43 -22.08 15.21
C ALA A 115 -14.66 -23.49 15.78
N LYS A 116 -14.49 -24.54 14.97
CA LYS A 116 -14.65 -25.92 15.45
C LYS A 116 -13.44 -26.37 16.29
N SER A 117 -12.27 -25.83 15.97
CA SER A 117 -11.02 -26.07 16.67
C SER A 117 -10.08 -24.90 16.48
N LEU A 118 -8.98 -24.88 17.23
CA LEU A 118 -7.93 -23.87 17.11
C LEU A 118 -7.29 -23.89 15.71
N GLU A 119 -7.08 -25.07 15.11
CA GLU A 119 -6.53 -25.20 13.76
C GLU A 119 -7.51 -24.74 12.65
N GLU A 120 -8.81 -24.70 12.93
CA GLU A 120 -9.82 -24.22 11.96
C GLU A 120 -10.12 -22.73 12.09
N MET A 121 -9.46 -22.00 12.99
CA MET A 121 -9.60 -20.55 13.06
C MET A 121 -9.10 -19.90 11.77
N THR A 122 -9.85 -18.90 11.33
CA THR A 122 -9.54 -18.09 10.16
C THR A 122 -9.42 -16.63 10.57
N TYR A 123 -8.91 -15.75 9.71
CA TYR A 123 -8.66 -14.35 10.07
C TYR A 123 -9.89 -13.62 10.65
N LYS A 124 -11.11 -13.97 10.25
CA LYS A 124 -12.34 -13.35 10.80
C LYS A 124 -12.51 -13.50 12.32
N HIS A 125 -11.81 -14.43 12.95
CA HIS A 125 -11.90 -14.67 14.39
C HIS A 125 -10.99 -13.76 15.24
N PHE A 126 -10.18 -12.89 14.60
CA PHE A 126 -9.14 -12.12 15.29
C PHE A 126 -9.37 -10.60 15.28
N GLN A 127 -10.60 -10.14 15.04
CA GLN A 127 -10.92 -8.69 15.03
C GLN A 127 -10.56 -8.00 16.35
N THR A 128 -10.72 -8.69 17.47
CA THR A 128 -10.35 -8.14 18.79
C THR A 128 -8.86 -7.82 18.87
N GLU A 129 -8.03 -8.72 18.38
CA GLU A 129 -6.58 -8.55 18.38
C GLU A 129 -6.12 -7.50 17.38
N MET A 130 -6.80 -7.39 16.23
CA MET A 130 -6.59 -6.28 15.29
C MET A 130 -6.85 -4.93 15.99
N ASN A 131 -7.95 -4.83 16.73
CA ASN A 131 -8.29 -3.63 17.47
C ASN A 131 -7.24 -3.27 18.52
N LEU A 132 -6.64 -4.26 19.22
CA LEU A 132 -5.53 -4.01 20.17
C LEU A 132 -4.29 -3.47 19.45
N ILE A 133 -3.94 -4.01 18.28
CA ILE A 133 -2.81 -3.57 17.47
C ILE A 133 -3.05 -2.12 17.00
N ASN A 134 -4.22 -1.84 16.44
CA ASN A 134 -4.57 -0.53 15.90
C ASN A 134 -4.60 0.54 16.99
N LYS A 135 -5.20 0.25 18.14
CA LYS A 135 -5.17 1.12 19.31
C LYS A 135 -3.75 1.44 19.75
N ALA A 136 -2.93 0.40 19.93
CA ALA A 136 -1.55 0.56 20.35
C ALA A 136 -0.73 1.39 19.36
N TYR A 137 -0.91 1.14 18.05
CA TYR A 137 -0.21 1.86 17.01
C TYR A 137 -0.55 3.35 17.03
N TYR A 138 -1.83 3.71 17.01
CA TYR A 138 -2.25 5.11 16.95
C TYR A 138 -1.97 5.87 18.23
N GLU A 139 -2.07 5.24 19.39
CA GLU A 139 -1.64 5.89 20.64
C GLU A 139 -0.14 6.24 20.61
N ILE A 140 0.72 5.30 20.15
CA ILE A 140 2.17 5.52 20.05
C ILE A 140 2.50 6.62 19.04
N MET A 141 1.85 6.61 17.88
CA MET A 141 2.07 7.62 16.85
C MET A 141 1.61 9.01 17.29
N THR A 142 0.61 9.08 18.17
CA THR A 142 0.12 10.35 18.75
C THR A 142 0.99 10.84 19.90
N GLU A 143 1.52 9.94 20.72
CA GLU A 143 2.44 10.25 21.83
C GLU A 143 3.78 10.78 21.32
N GLY A 144 4.28 10.25 20.20
CA GLY A 144 5.61 10.55 19.68
C GLY A 144 6.74 9.88 20.46
N ASP A 145 7.95 10.38 20.27
CA ASP A 145 9.15 9.93 20.98
C ASP A 145 9.22 10.51 22.40
N LEU A 146 10.32 10.23 23.12
CA LEU A 146 10.54 10.73 24.48
C LEU A 146 10.58 12.26 24.61
N THR A 147 10.76 12.96 23.49
CA THR A 147 10.74 14.43 23.42
C THR A 147 9.42 14.99 22.93
N GLY A 148 8.45 14.12 22.61
CA GLY A 148 7.15 14.47 22.04
C GLY A 148 7.19 14.77 20.53
N GLN A 149 8.28 14.42 19.85
CA GLN A 149 8.35 14.55 18.40
C GLN A 149 7.60 13.40 17.72
N PRO A 150 6.76 13.68 16.72
CA PRO A 150 6.06 12.65 15.96
C PRO A 150 7.03 11.70 15.25
N PHE A 151 6.68 10.41 15.24
CA PHE A 151 7.40 9.43 14.43
C PHE A 151 7.10 9.60 12.94
N THR A 152 8.13 9.44 12.11
CA THR A 152 7.97 9.49 10.65
C THR A 152 7.48 8.17 10.09
N PHE A 153 7.92 7.05 10.64
CA PHE A 153 7.65 5.69 10.16
C PHE A 153 7.09 4.78 11.24
N PRO A 154 6.31 3.76 10.83
CA PRO A 154 5.81 3.51 9.48
C PRO A 154 4.69 4.48 9.10
N ILE A 155 4.54 4.78 7.80
CA ILE A 155 3.43 5.58 7.28
C ILE A 155 2.21 4.67 7.15
N PRO A 156 1.08 4.95 7.82
CA PRO A 156 -0.11 4.11 7.72
C PRO A 156 -0.98 4.49 6.52
N THR A 157 -1.53 3.48 5.85
CA THR A 157 -2.65 3.61 4.91
C THR A 157 -3.82 2.82 5.47
N VAL A 158 -4.90 3.49 5.82
CA VAL A 158 -6.11 2.88 6.40
C VAL A 158 -7.11 2.59 5.31
N ASN A 159 -7.59 1.36 5.26
CA ASN A 159 -8.67 0.97 4.36
C ASN A 159 -10.02 1.41 4.93
N ILE A 160 -10.78 2.18 4.16
CA ILE A 160 -12.15 2.56 4.47
C ILE A 160 -13.09 1.71 3.63
N THR A 161 -13.79 0.80 4.29
CA THR A 161 -14.75 -0.15 3.72
C THR A 161 -16.17 0.14 4.23
N GLU A 162 -17.18 -0.53 3.69
CA GLU A 162 -18.58 -0.33 4.12
C GLU A 162 -18.81 -0.66 5.60
N ASP A 163 -18.08 -1.67 6.09
CA ASP A 163 -18.14 -2.15 7.48
C ASP A 163 -17.16 -1.41 8.42
N PHE A 164 -16.60 -0.28 7.97
CA PHE A 164 -15.72 0.54 8.81
C PHE A 164 -16.48 1.07 10.03
N ASP A 165 -15.95 0.78 11.22
CA ASP A 165 -16.55 1.23 12.47
C ASP A 165 -16.28 2.73 12.71
N TRP A 166 -17.19 3.59 12.24
CA TRP A 166 -17.08 5.05 12.35
C TRP A 166 -17.21 5.59 13.78
N TYR A 167 -17.77 4.81 14.70
CA TYR A 167 -18.12 5.25 16.05
C TYR A 167 -17.40 4.49 17.15
N GLY A 168 -16.45 3.65 16.80
CA GLY A 168 -15.65 2.88 17.75
C GLY A 168 -14.57 3.70 18.44
N GLU A 169 -14.17 3.29 19.65
CA GLU A 169 -13.08 3.93 20.42
C GLU A 169 -11.78 4.08 19.60
N ASN A 170 -11.44 3.08 18.80
CA ASN A 170 -10.23 3.12 17.98
C ASN A 170 -10.33 4.17 16.88
N THR A 171 -11.52 4.42 16.36
CA THR A 171 -11.77 5.43 15.33
C THR A 171 -11.57 6.84 15.88
N ASP A 172 -11.99 7.09 17.12
CA ASP A 172 -11.70 8.34 17.80
C ASP A 172 -10.20 8.57 17.94
N ILE A 173 -9.44 7.54 18.33
CA ILE A 173 -7.96 7.60 18.45
C ILE A 173 -7.31 7.84 17.08
N LEU A 174 -7.78 7.19 16.02
CA LEU A 174 -7.32 7.38 14.65
C LEU A 174 -7.50 8.84 14.20
N PHE A 175 -8.68 9.40 14.39
CA PHE A 175 -8.97 10.77 13.96
C PHE A 175 -8.31 11.80 14.87
N GLU A 176 -8.12 11.53 16.16
CA GLU A 176 -7.28 12.36 17.02
C GLU A 176 -5.83 12.41 16.51
N ASN A 177 -5.26 11.26 16.14
CA ASN A 177 -3.94 11.20 15.51
C ASN A 177 -3.90 11.99 14.20
N THR A 178 -4.91 11.80 13.37
CA THR A 178 -5.01 12.51 12.08
C THR A 178 -5.06 14.02 12.28
N ALA A 179 -5.80 14.50 13.28
CA ALA A 179 -5.89 15.92 13.58
C ALA A 179 -4.59 16.51 14.17
N LYS A 180 -3.89 15.74 15.01
CA LYS A 180 -2.66 16.22 15.69
C LYS A 180 -1.40 16.06 14.86
N VAL A 181 -1.25 14.95 14.17
CA VAL A 181 -0.01 14.54 13.50
C VAL A 181 -0.13 14.58 11.99
N GLY A 182 -1.32 14.23 11.44
CA GLY A 182 -1.56 14.25 10.00
C GLY A 182 -0.80 13.17 9.23
N SER A 183 -0.39 12.07 9.88
CA SER A 183 0.43 11.02 9.27
C SER A 183 -0.38 9.95 8.52
N SER A 184 -1.69 9.85 8.77
CA SER A 184 -2.55 8.81 8.20
C SER A 184 -3.01 9.13 6.79
N TYR A 185 -3.00 8.12 5.94
CA TYR A 185 -3.60 8.12 4.61
C TYR A 185 -4.79 7.18 4.58
N PHE A 186 -5.82 7.56 3.83
CA PHE A 186 -7.06 6.80 3.75
C PHE A 186 -7.27 6.31 2.33
N GLN A 187 -7.46 4.99 2.19
CA GLN A 187 -7.84 4.35 0.94
C GLN A 187 -9.33 4.05 0.98
N ASN A 188 -10.13 4.89 0.32
CA ASN A 188 -11.58 4.81 0.35
C ASN A 188 -12.09 3.87 -0.74
N PHE A 189 -12.63 2.71 -0.33
CA PHE A 189 -13.24 1.74 -1.23
C PHE A 189 -14.74 1.99 -1.44
N ILE A 190 -15.41 2.74 -0.55
CA ILE A 190 -16.85 3.03 -0.65
C ILE A 190 -17.13 3.87 -1.90
N GLY A 191 -16.32 4.89 -2.17
CA GLY A 191 -16.49 5.77 -3.31
C GLY A 191 -16.40 5.10 -4.68
N SER A 192 -15.74 3.94 -4.78
CA SER A 192 -15.61 3.18 -6.02
C SER A 192 -16.83 2.30 -6.33
N GLN A 193 -17.72 2.08 -5.37
CA GLN A 193 -18.87 1.18 -5.52
C GLN A 193 -19.98 1.75 -6.42
N PHE A 194 -19.97 3.05 -6.59
CA PHE A 194 -20.94 3.74 -7.44
C PHE A 194 -20.24 4.45 -8.58
N LYS A 195 -20.87 4.44 -9.75
CA LYS A 195 -20.51 5.24 -10.90
C LYS A 195 -21.72 5.98 -11.46
N ARG A 196 -21.49 7.04 -12.23
CA ARG A 196 -22.58 7.69 -12.95
C ARG A 196 -22.82 6.97 -14.28
N ASP A 197 -24.10 6.69 -14.56
CA ASP A 197 -24.52 6.21 -15.89
C ASP A 197 -24.51 7.34 -16.94
N GLU A 198 -24.85 7.01 -18.17
CA GLU A 198 -24.94 7.98 -19.28
C GLU A 198 -25.94 9.12 -19.04
N ASN A 199 -26.89 8.93 -18.14
CA ASN A 199 -27.90 9.91 -17.76
C ASN A 199 -27.52 10.69 -16.48
N GLY A 200 -26.33 10.43 -15.90
CA GLY A 200 -25.83 11.08 -14.70
C GLY A 200 -26.37 10.48 -13.38
N ASN A 201 -27.12 9.39 -13.41
CA ASN A 201 -27.61 8.71 -12.22
C ASN A 201 -26.52 7.88 -11.56
N LEU A 202 -26.52 7.81 -10.22
CA LEU A 202 -25.63 6.91 -9.47
C LEU A 202 -26.14 5.46 -9.63
N VAL A 203 -25.31 4.61 -10.18
CA VAL A 203 -25.56 3.17 -10.35
C VAL A 203 -24.42 2.38 -9.73
N GLU A 204 -24.65 1.14 -9.33
CA GLU A 204 -23.60 0.25 -8.84
C GLU A 204 -22.51 0.08 -9.90
N ASN A 205 -21.27 0.11 -9.45
CA ASN A 205 -20.11 -0.10 -10.29
C ASN A 205 -19.64 -1.57 -10.20
N PRO A 206 -19.90 -2.41 -11.21
CA PRO A 206 -19.46 -3.81 -11.19
C PRO A 206 -17.93 -3.97 -11.17
N GLU A 207 -17.20 -2.91 -11.52
CA GLU A 207 -15.74 -2.89 -11.49
C GLU A 207 -15.19 -2.23 -10.23
N ALA A 208 -16.00 -2.07 -9.19
CA ALA A 208 -15.59 -1.48 -7.92
C ALA A 208 -14.33 -2.17 -7.34
N TYR A 209 -13.45 -1.36 -6.81
CA TYR A 209 -12.27 -1.86 -6.12
C TYR A 209 -12.65 -2.43 -4.75
N LYS A 210 -11.99 -3.53 -4.38
CA LYS A 210 -12.06 -4.12 -3.03
C LYS A 210 -10.65 -4.13 -2.44
N PRO A 211 -10.51 -4.17 -1.10
CA PRO A 211 -9.19 -4.20 -0.44
C PRO A 211 -8.25 -5.28 -0.99
N GLY A 212 -8.75 -6.47 -1.30
CA GLY A 212 -7.97 -7.55 -1.92
C GLY A 212 -7.51 -7.28 -3.36
N HIS A 213 -8.10 -6.31 -4.06
CA HIS A 213 -7.76 -6.00 -5.46
C HIS A 213 -6.66 -4.95 -5.62
N VAL A 214 -6.34 -4.22 -4.55
CA VAL A 214 -5.43 -3.09 -4.61
C VAL A 214 -4.42 -3.19 -3.50
N ARG A 215 -3.16 -2.93 -3.81
CA ARG A 215 -2.11 -2.73 -2.80
C ARG A 215 -1.62 -1.30 -2.88
N SER A 216 -1.49 -0.67 -1.74
CA SER A 216 -0.96 0.67 -1.61
C SER A 216 0.53 0.62 -1.31
N MET A 217 1.31 1.42 -2.03
CA MET A 217 2.71 1.67 -1.72
C MET A 217 2.88 3.04 -1.08
N CYS A 218 3.99 3.27 -0.42
CA CYS A 218 4.29 4.48 0.34
C CYS A 218 4.03 5.80 -0.38
N CYS A 219 4.22 5.84 -1.69
CA CYS A 219 3.94 7.01 -2.52
C CYS A 219 2.51 7.02 -3.06
N ARG A 220 1.59 6.29 -2.43
CA ARG A 220 0.16 6.16 -2.78
C ARG A 220 -0.07 5.60 -4.18
N LEU A 221 0.93 4.91 -4.74
CA LEU A 221 0.75 4.14 -5.94
C LEU A 221 -0.21 2.98 -5.60
N GLN A 222 -1.37 3.00 -6.20
CA GLN A 222 -2.32 1.90 -6.12
C GLN A 222 -1.95 0.88 -7.19
N LEU A 223 -1.60 -0.32 -6.77
CA LEU A 223 -1.33 -1.43 -7.67
C LEU A 223 -2.62 -2.21 -7.84
N ASP A 224 -3.25 -2.10 -9.01
CA ASP A 224 -4.40 -2.94 -9.38
C ASP A 224 -3.91 -4.36 -9.69
N LEU A 225 -4.27 -5.27 -8.81
CA LEU A 225 -3.82 -6.66 -8.87
C LEU A 225 -4.71 -7.54 -9.74
N ARG A 226 -5.88 -7.05 -10.19
CA ARG A 226 -6.83 -7.86 -10.96
C ARG A 226 -6.21 -8.38 -12.25
N GLU A 227 -5.41 -7.58 -12.92
CA GLU A 227 -4.68 -8.01 -14.11
C GLU A 227 -3.57 -9.02 -13.80
N LEU A 228 -2.87 -8.86 -12.68
CA LEU A 228 -1.86 -9.83 -12.23
C LEU A 228 -2.49 -11.16 -11.85
N LEU A 229 -3.65 -11.15 -11.19
CA LEU A 229 -4.40 -12.35 -10.84
C LEU A 229 -4.88 -13.11 -12.09
N LYS A 230 -5.34 -12.41 -13.13
CA LYS A 230 -5.70 -13.01 -14.42
C LYS A 230 -4.53 -13.72 -15.11
N ARG A 231 -3.30 -13.23 -14.92
CA ARG A 231 -2.07 -13.80 -15.51
C ARG A 231 -1.53 -15.01 -14.73
N GLY A 232 -2.25 -15.53 -13.74
CA GLY A 232 -1.85 -16.71 -12.95
C GLY A 232 -0.68 -16.45 -11.98
N GLY A 233 -0.44 -15.20 -11.62
CA GLY A 233 0.68 -14.80 -10.76
C GLY A 233 0.48 -15.00 -9.26
N GLY A 234 -0.63 -15.59 -8.81
CA GLY A 234 -0.91 -15.75 -7.39
C GLY A 234 -1.33 -17.17 -7.04
N LEU A 235 -0.41 -17.97 -6.53
CA LEU A 235 -0.74 -19.32 -6.03
C LEU A 235 -1.63 -19.29 -4.77
N PHE A 236 -1.85 -18.13 -4.13
CA PHE A 236 -2.57 -17.97 -2.86
C PHE A 236 -3.36 -16.66 -2.72
N GLY A 237 -3.84 -16.05 -3.79
CA GLY A 237 -4.81 -14.94 -3.70
C GLY A 237 -4.26 -13.58 -3.22
N SER A 238 -3.09 -13.52 -2.60
CA SER A 238 -2.41 -12.28 -2.30
C SER A 238 -1.41 -11.97 -3.40
N ALA A 239 -1.54 -10.82 -4.05
CA ALA A 239 -0.55 -10.37 -5.00
C ALA A 239 0.64 -9.72 -4.27
N ASP A 240 1.13 -10.39 -3.25
CA ASP A 240 2.36 -10.09 -2.57
C ASP A 240 3.52 -10.17 -3.57
N MET A 241 4.65 -9.58 -3.23
CA MET A 241 5.84 -9.54 -4.10
C MET A 241 5.67 -8.65 -5.34
N THR A 242 4.81 -7.66 -5.29
CA THR A 242 4.72 -6.59 -6.29
C THR A 242 5.60 -5.40 -5.89
N GLY A 243 5.97 -4.58 -6.85
CA GLY A 243 6.77 -3.40 -6.59
C GLY A 243 6.91 -2.53 -7.83
N SER A 244 7.84 -1.59 -7.80
CA SER A 244 8.14 -0.69 -8.90
C SER A 244 9.59 -0.84 -9.35
N ILE A 245 9.80 -1.00 -10.64
CA ILE A 245 11.12 -0.93 -11.28
C ILE A 245 11.64 0.51 -11.26
N GLY A 246 10.73 1.45 -11.46
CA GLY A 246 11.03 2.87 -11.46
C GLY A 246 9.88 3.72 -11.95
N VAL A 247 10.04 5.01 -11.74
CA VAL A 247 9.08 6.04 -12.16
C VAL A 247 9.80 7.07 -13.01
N VAL A 248 9.21 7.45 -14.14
CA VAL A 248 9.61 8.63 -14.91
C VAL A 248 8.45 9.61 -14.85
N THR A 249 8.71 10.84 -14.40
CA THR A 249 7.68 11.86 -14.29
C THR A 249 7.86 12.93 -15.36
N ILE A 250 6.81 13.17 -16.15
CA ILE A 250 6.78 14.19 -17.19
C ILE A 250 6.40 15.54 -16.57
N ASN A 251 7.20 16.56 -16.86
CA ASN A 251 6.95 17.93 -16.39
C ASN A 251 5.94 18.61 -17.33
N MET A 252 4.66 18.53 -16.96
CA MET A 252 3.56 19.12 -17.75
C MET A 252 3.61 20.64 -17.77
N ALA A 253 3.97 21.27 -16.65
CA ALA A 253 4.11 22.72 -16.57
C ALA A 253 5.04 23.28 -17.66
N ARG A 254 6.19 22.59 -17.87
CA ARG A 254 7.14 22.96 -18.94
C ARG A 254 6.56 22.77 -20.32
N LEU A 255 5.78 21.71 -20.55
CA LEU A 255 5.11 21.48 -21.84
C LEU A 255 4.13 22.61 -22.15
N GLY A 256 3.26 22.97 -21.20
CA GLY A 256 2.33 24.08 -21.36
C GLY A 256 3.02 25.42 -21.68
N PHE A 257 4.18 25.66 -21.05
CA PHE A 257 4.97 26.85 -21.31
C PHE A 257 5.60 26.89 -22.71
N LEU A 258 6.17 25.77 -23.15
CA LEU A 258 6.88 25.69 -24.44
C LEU A 258 5.93 25.69 -25.65
N TYR A 259 4.73 25.12 -25.48
CA TYR A 259 3.77 24.93 -26.60
C TYR A 259 2.48 25.71 -26.37
N LYS A 260 2.61 26.96 -25.90
CA LYS A 260 1.53 27.90 -25.63
C LYS A 260 0.54 27.98 -26.77
N GLY A 261 -0.72 27.57 -26.55
CA GLY A 261 -1.80 27.64 -27.57
C GLY A 261 -1.66 26.66 -28.73
N ASP A 262 -0.55 25.94 -28.84
CA ASP A 262 -0.31 24.95 -29.89
C ASP A 262 -0.56 23.53 -29.38
N LYS A 263 -1.81 23.09 -29.52
CA LYS A 263 -2.26 21.78 -29.04
C LYS A 263 -1.55 20.62 -29.76
N GLU A 264 -1.40 20.73 -31.09
CA GLU A 264 -0.81 19.65 -31.89
C GLU A 264 0.66 19.43 -31.49
N ALA A 265 1.44 20.50 -31.39
CA ALA A 265 2.83 20.41 -30.97
C ALA A 265 2.99 19.93 -29.53
N LEU A 266 2.08 20.30 -28.59
CA LEU A 266 2.08 19.83 -27.23
C LEU A 266 1.86 18.31 -27.17
N TYR A 267 0.86 17.79 -27.86
CA TYR A 267 0.54 16.36 -27.88
C TYR A 267 1.67 15.55 -28.53
N LYS A 268 2.18 16.00 -29.67
CA LYS A 268 3.33 15.38 -30.33
C LYS A 268 4.54 15.28 -29.40
N ARG A 269 4.85 16.36 -28.66
CA ARG A 269 5.98 16.34 -27.72
C ARG A 269 5.73 15.46 -26.52
N LEU A 270 4.49 15.41 -26.03
CA LEU A 270 4.09 14.51 -24.96
C LEU A 270 4.32 13.05 -25.36
N ASP A 271 3.87 12.65 -26.55
CA ASP A 271 4.07 11.30 -27.07
C ASP A 271 5.55 10.93 -27.20
N GLU A 272 6.39 11.84 -27.72
CA GLU A 272 7.83 11.65 -27.77
C GLU A 272 8.44 11.41 -26.38
N LEU A 273 7.99 12.18 -25.37
CA LEU A 273 8.48 12.01 -23.98
C LEU A 273 7.99 10.70 -23.37
N MET A 274 6.78 10.26 -23.67
CA MET A 274 6.24 8.98 -23.20
C MET A 274 7.02 7.80 -23.81
N GLU A 275 7.38 7.86 -25.10
CA GLU A 275 8.24 6.83 -25.75
C GLU A 275 9.65 6.80 -25.12
N ILE A 276 10.24 7.95 -24.82
CA ILE A 276 11.52 8.03 -24.12
C ILE A 276 11.40 7.42 -22.71
N ALA A 277 10.34 7.74 -21.99
CA ALA A 277 10.08 7.20 -20.66
C ALA A 277 9.93 5.67 -20.67
N LYS A 278 9.11 5.13 -21.60
CA LYS A 278 8.96 3.69 -21.86
C LYS A 278 10.32 3.03 -22.10
N SER A 279 11.05 3.52 -23.11
CA SER A 279 12.36 2.96 -23.48
C SER A 279 13.35 2.99 -22.31
N THR A 280 13.34 4.06 -21.51
CA THR A 280 14.21 4.20 -20.34
C THR A 280 13.86 3.17 -19.26
N LEU A 281 12.59 2.99 -18.97
CA LEU A 281 12.11 2.04 -17.96
C LEU A 281 12.35 0.58 -18.39
N GLU A 282 12.18 0.27 -19.68
CA GLU A 282 12.50 -1.06 -20.22
C GLU A 282 13.99 -1.37 -20.14
N LYS A 283 14.86 -0.44 -20.51
CA LYS A 283 16.31 -0.61 -20.36
C LYS A 283 16.70 -0.81 -18.89
N LYS A 284 16.06 -0.05 -17.98
CA LYS A 284 16.27 -0.21 -16.54
C LYS A 284 15.81 -1.59 -16.06
N ARG A 285 14.67 -2.08 -16.52
CA ARG A 285 14.16 -3.43 -16.19
C ARG A 285 15.15 -4.52 -16.61
N VAL A 286 15.61 -4.48 -17.84
CA VAL A 286 16.57 -5.44 -18.38
C VAL A 286 17.88 -5.40 -17.58
N PHE A 287 18.40 -4.21 -17.29
CA PHE A 287 19.62 -4.04 -16.50
C PHE A 287 19.47 -4.59 -15.08
N ILE A 288 18.37 -4.27 -14.38
CA ILE A 288 18.12 -4.77 -13.02
C ILE A 288 17.95 -6.29 -13.01
N GLN A 289 17.26 -6.86 -14.02
CA GLN A 289 17.12 -8.30 -14.13
C GLN A 289 18.47 -8.99 -14.34
N ASP A 290 19.34 -8.47 -15.20
CA ASP A 290 20.70 -9.00 -15.38
C ASP A 290 21.50 -8.96 -14.06
N MET A 291 21.43 -7.86 -13.31
CA MET A 291 22.10 -7.76 -12.02
C MET A 291 21.54 -8.78 -11.00
N TYR A 292 20.23 -8.98 -11.00
CA TYR A 292 19.58 -9.99 -10.17
C TYR A 292 20.04 -11.41 -10.53
N ASP A 293 20.08 -11.73 -11.81
CA ASP A 293 20.48 -13.06 -12.31
C ASP A 293 21.95 -13.36 -11.95
N ARG A 294 22.78 -12.34 -12.02
CA ARG A 294 24.21 -12.39 -11.59
C ARG A 294 24.40 -12.45 -10.08
N GLY A 295 23.34 -12.38 -9.29
CA GLY A 295 23.39 -12.49 -7.83
C GLY A 295 23.83 -11.23 -7.09
N LEU A 296 23.76 -10.06 -7.73
CA LEU A 296 24.13 -8.78 -7.12
C LEU A 296 23.02 -8.21 -6.20
N PHE A 297 21.87 -8.87 -6.14
CA PHE A 297 20.79 -8.61 -5.19
C PHE A 297 20.54 -9.85 -4.30
N PRO A 298 21.50 -10.24 -3.43
CA PRO A 298 21.42 -11.49 -2.68
C PRO A 298 20.23 -11.52 -1.70
N TYR A 299 19.86 -10.40 -1.11
CA TYR A 299 18.74 -10.33 -0.19
C TYR A 299 17.40 -10.32 -0.93
N THR A 300 17.27 -9.53 -1.99
CA THR A 300 16.09 -9.53 -2.85
C THR A 300 15.84 -10.92 -3.42
N LYS A 301 16.87 -11.59 -3.90
CA LYS A 301 16.78 -12.95 -4.49
C LYS A 301 16.28 -14.01 -3.49
N ARG A 302 16.46 -13.79 -2.20
CA ARG A 302 15.97 -14.68 -1.16
C ARG A 302 14.43 -14.59 -0.99
N TYR A 303 13.84 -13.42 -1.25
CA TYR A 303 12.43 -13.15 -0.98
C TYR A 303 11.58 -13.02 -2.23
N LEU A 304 12.15 -12.57 -3.34
CA LEU A 304 11.47 -12.35 -4.60
C LEU A 304 12.02 -13.27 -5.68
N PRO A 305 11.15 -13.99 -6.42
CA PRO A 305 11.58 -14.89 -7.52
C PRO A 305 12.01 -14.12 -8.79
N GLY A 306 11.91 -12.80 -8.80
CA GLY A 306 12.22 -11.92 -9.93
C GLY A 306 11.31 -10.70 -9.95
N PHE A 307 11.37 -9.92 -11.03
CA PHE A 307 10.67 -8.64 -11.15
C PHE A 307 9.47 -8.67 -12.11
N ARG A 308 8.99 -9.85 -12.47
CA ARG A 308 7.87 -10.00 -13.43
C ARG A 308 6.62 -9.21 -13.02
N ASN A 309 6.31 -9.18 -11.73
CA ASN A 309 5.16 -8.50 -11.16
C ASN A 309 5.45 -7.06 -10.70
N HIS A 310 6.60 -6.50 -11.08
CA HIS A 310 6.94 -5.13 -10.75
C HIS A 310 6.56 -4.19 -11.90
N PHE A 311 6.02 -3.04 -11.55
CA PHE A 311 5.51 -2.07 -12.51
C PHE A 311 6.59 -1.08 -12.96
N SER A 312 6.50 -0.66 -14.21
CA SER A 312 7.17 0.53 -14.73
C SER A 312 6.14 1.64 -14.79
N THR A 313 6.43 2.79 -14.19
CA THR A 313 5.44 3.85 -14.01
C THR A 313 5.84 5.11 -14.76
N ILE A 314 4.91 5.67 -15.54
CA ILE A 314 5.04 7.01 -16.12
C ILE A 314 4.05 7.92 -15.38
N GLY A 315 4.57 8.92 -14.69
CA GLY A 315 3.79 9.90 -13.94
C GLY A 315 3.73 11.24 -14.66
N VAL A 316 2.79 12.08 -14.28
CA VAL A 316 2.68 13.47 -14.71
C VAL A 316 2.63 14.40 -13.52
N ASN A 317 3.22 15.58 -13.64
CA ASN A 317 3.22 16.60 -12.60
C ASN A 317 3.02 17.99 -13.20
N GLY A 318 2.30 18.85 -12.47
CA GLY A 318 2.08 20.23 -12.86
C GLY A 318 0.99 20.41 -13.92
N MET A 319 -0.12 19.67 -13.83
CA MET A 319 -1.23 19.77 -14.76
C MET A 319 -1.91 21.16 -14.69
N ASN A 320 -2.13 21.67 -13.48
CA ASN A 320 -2.69 23.01 -13.31
C ASN A 320 -1.80 24.09 -13.96
N GLU A 321 -0.50 24.04 -13.68
CA GLU A 321 0.48 24.96 -14.27
C GLU A 321 0.60 24.78 -15.77
N MET A 322 0.40 23.57 -16.28
CA MET A 322 0.33 23.31 -17.73
C MET A 322 -0.85 24.06 -18.35
N ILE A 323 -2.04 23.93 -17.78
CA ILE A 323 -3.25 24.61 -18.27
C ILE A 323 -3.06 26.12 -18.27
N ARG A 324 -2.61 26.68 -17.15
CA ARG A 324 -2.34 28.13 -17.02
C ARG A 324 -1.31 28.62 -18.02
N ASN A 325 -0.20 27.93 -18.16
CA ASN A 325 0.84 28.28 -19.12
C ASN A 325 0.35 28.15 -20.57
N PHE A 326 -0.34 27.08 -20.91
CA PHE A 326 -0.86 26.81 -22.24
C PHE A 326 -1.91 27.83 -22.66
N THR A 327 -2.78 28.23 -21.75
CA THR A 327 -3.88 29.17 -22.00
C THR A 327 -3.52 30.65 -21.72
N SER A 328 -2.26 30.93 -21.37
CA SER A 328 -1.82 32.29 -20.96
C SER A 328 -2.60 32.81 -19.75
N ASP A 329 -2.78 31.99 -18.73
CA ASP A 329 -3.55 32.28 -17.50
C ASP A 329 -5.04 32.58 -17.73
N SER A 330 -5.60 32.16 -18.89
CA SER A 330 -7.03 32.32 -19.14
C SER A 330 -7.90 31.34 -18.36
N TYR A 331 -7.35 30.15 -18.01
CA TYR A 331 -8.03 29.11 -17.27
C TYR A 331 -7.06 28.43 -16.30
N ASP A 332 -7.61 27.90 -15.21
CA ASP A 332 -6.94 26.94 -14.32
C ASP A 332 -7.74 25.64 -14.22
N ILE A 333 -7.27 24.67 -13.44
CA ILE A 333 -7.90 23.35 -13.34
C ILE A 333 -9.27 23.38 -12.65
N ALA A 334 -9.59 24.45 -11.90
CA ALA A 334 -10.88 24.63 -11.25
C ALA A 334 -11.94 25.22 -12.20
N ASP A 335 -11.52 25.81 -13.32
CA ASP A 335 -12.41 26.28 -14.37
C ASP A 335 -12.94 25.09 -15.18
N LYS A 336 -14.22 25.12 -15.57
CA LYS A 336 -14.82 24.06 -16.39
C LYS A 336 -14.01 23.77 -17.67
N ARG A 337 -13.49 24.82 -18.31
CA ARG A 337 -12.66 24.66 -19.52
C ARG A 337 -11.29 24.07 -19.21
N GLY A 338 -10.72 24.42 -18.06
CA GLY A 338 -9.47 23.84 -17.57
C GLY A 338 -9.62 22.37 -17.22
N GLU A 339 -10.72 21.99 -16.55
CA GLU A 339 -11.08 20.60 -16.29
C GLU A 339 -11.19 19.77 -17.57
N GLU A 340 -11.91 20.29 -18.60
CA GLU A 340 -12.04 19.63 -19.90
C GLU A 340 -10.67 19.38 -20.54
N ILE A 341 -9.77 20.36 -20.53
CA ILE A 341 -8.41 20.22 -21.06
C ILE A 341 -7.63 19.16 -20.28
N ALA A 342 -7.75 19.13 -18.96
CA ALA A 342 -7.08 18.14 -18.11
C ALA A 342 -7.57 16.72 -18.43
N ILE A 343 -8.88 16.52 -18.51
CA ILE A 343 -9.49 15.22 -18.80
C ILE A 343 -9.05 14.72 -20.17
N GLU A 344 -9.18 15.54 -21.21
CA GLU A 344 -8.77 15.19 -22.57
C GLU A 344 -7.29 14.74 -22.63
N LEU A 345 -6.42 15.45 -21.94
CA LEU A 345 -5.00 15.14 -21.92
C LEU A 345 -4.70 13.86 -21.15
N LEU A 346 -5.39 13.62 -20.03
CA LEU A 346 -5.24 12.40 -19.24
C LEU A 346 -5.79 11.17 -19.98
N GLU A 347 -6.87 11.31 -20.74
CA GLU A 347 -7.41 10.26 -21.60
C GLU A 347 -6.40 9.90 -22.69
N HIS A 348 -5.81 10.87 -23.37
CA HIS A 348 -4.75 10.65 -24.35
C HIS A 348 -3.55 9.89 -23.75
N ILE A 349 -3.08 10.32 -22.57
CA ILE A 349 -2.00 9.64 -21.86
C ILE A 349 -2.39 8.19 -21.55
N ARG A 350 -3.62 7.96 -21.10
CA ARG A 350 -4.12 6.62 -20.77
C ARG A 350 -4.16 5.72 -22.02
N GLU A 351 -4.68 6.22 -23.13
CA GLU A 351 -4.69 5.49 -24.41
C GLU A 351 -3.28 5.10 -24.84
N LYS A 352 -2.34 6.04 -24.78
CA LYS A 352 -0.93 5.78 -25.09
C LYS A 352 -0.29 4.76 -24.15
N MET A 353 -0.64 4.78 -22.87
CA MET A 353 -0.20 3.78 -21.90
C MET A 353 -0.78 2.38 -22.19
N MET A 354 -1.98 2.28 -22.72
CA MET A 354 -2.57 0.99 -23.13
C MET A 354 -1.81 0.41 -24.32
N GLU A 355 -1.43 1.21 -25.32
CA GLU A 355 -0.57 0.77 -26.43
C GLU A 355 0.78 0.20 -25.95
N PHE A 356 1.30 0.70 -24.82
CA PHE A 356 2.57 0.21 -24.26
C PHE A 356 2.45 -1.14 -23.53
N GLN A 357 1.25 -1.61 -23.24
CA GLN A 357 0.99 -2.89 -22.55
C GLN A 357 0.80 -4.05 -23.54
N GLU A 358 0.48 -3.77 -24.78
CA GLU A 358 0.38 -4.74 -25.88
C GLU A 358 1.78 -5.14 -26.40
#